data_81efbdedbf6bf2a3f7e1ac14b57d1fa5
#
_entry.id   81efbdedbf6bf2a3f7e1ac14b57d1fa5
#
_cell.length_a   1.000
_cell.length_b   1.000
_cell.length_c   1.000
_cell.angle_alpha   90.00
_cell.angle_beta   90.00
_cell.angle_gamma   90.00
#
_symmetry.space_group_name_H-M   'P 1'
#
loop_
_entity.id
_entity.type
_entity.pdbx_description
1 polymer ?
#
loop_
_entity_poly.entity_id
_entity_poly.type
_entity_poly.pdbx_seq_one_letter_code
_entity_poly.pdbx_strand_id
1 'polypeptide(L)'
;MKDLQFGGNMYIVLVYDISQSEAGQKRWSHIFKICKKYLSHIQNSVFEGEISKPQLMQLKKEMQPYINEELDSIIVFKSRQEKWLDKEFWAKEDDKTSFML
;
A
#
# COMPACT_ATOMS: atom_id res chain seq x y z
N MET A 1 -13.67 -15.21 -15.83
CA MET A 1 -13.71 -14.73 -15.84
C MET A 1 -13.52 -14.33 -15.55
N LYS A 2 -13.74 -14.35 -15.39
CA LYS A 2 -13.66 -13.72 -15.21
C LYS A 2 -13.15 -13.15 -14.64
N ASP A 3 -13.08 -13.29 -14.44
CA ASP A 3 -12.64 -12.48 -14.02
C ASP A 3 -12.47 -11.85 -13.77
N LEU A 4 -12.64 -12.17 -13.69
CA LEU A 4 -12.59 -11.44 -13.53
C LEU A 4 -12.61 -10.79 -13.74
N GLN A 5 -13.00 -11.15 -13.80
CA GLN A 5 -13.26 -10.52 -14.32
C GLN A 5 -13.34 -9.65 -14.21
N PHE A 6 -13.59 -9.54 -14.16
CA PHE A 6 -13.98 -8.68 -14.24
C PHE A 6 -13.65 -8.03 -13.61
N GLY A 7 -13.66 -8.30 -13.80
CA GLY A 7 -13.27 -7.14 -13.23
C GLY A 7 -13.54 -6.74 -11.81
N GLY A 8 -13.61 -7.63 -10.91
CA GLY A 8 -13.82 -7.24 -9.53
C GLY A 8 -12.59 -6.61 -8.92
N ASN A 9 -12.77 -5.99 -7.77
CA ASN A 9 -11.68 -5.45 -7.00
C ASN A 9 -10.98 -6.56 -6.23
N MET A 10 -9.74 -6.29 -5.89
CA MET A 10 -8.97 -7.14 -5.01
C MET A 10 -8.65 -6.37 -3.74
N TYR A 11 -8.37 -7.09 -2.67
CA TYR A 11 -7.90 -6.46 -1.45
C TYR A 11 -6.39 -6.61 -1.35
N ILE A 12 -5.69 -5.53 -1.05
CA ILE A 12 -4.23 -5.60 -0.97
C ILE A 12 -3.72 -5.00 0.34
N VAL A 13 -2.55 -5.47 0.72
CA VAL A 13 -1.74 -4.84 1.75
C VAL A 13 -0.41 -4.50 1.08
N LEU A 14 -0.04 -3.23 1.14
CA LEU A 14 1.19 -2.74 0.54
C LEU A 14 2.13 -2.29 1.65
N VAL A 15 3.36 -2.79 1.60
CA VAL A 15 4.39 -2.45 2.59
C VAL A 15 5.60 -1.95 1.84
N TYR A 16 6.16 -0.81 2.26
CA TYR A 16 7.39 -0.35 1.64
C TYR A 16 8.45 -0.03 2.69
N ASP A 17 9.68 -0.17 2.28
CA ASP A 17 10.85 0.14 3.09
C ASP A 17 11.80 0.94 2.20
N ILE A 18 11.88 2.25 2.47
CA ILE A 18 12.62 3.18 1.64
C ILE A 18 13.92 3.53 2.35
N SER A 19 14.99 3.59 1.58
CA SER A 19 16.32 3.95 2.10
C SER A 19 16.27 5.20 2.98
N GLN A 20 17.01 5.17 4.07
CA GLN A 20 17.03 6.24 5.07
C GLN A 20 17.94 7.41 4.71
N SER A 21 18.41 7.48 3.47
CA SER A 21 19.21 8.61 3.02
C SER A 21 18.35 9.89 2.98
N GLU A 22 19.02 11.02 2.84
CA GLU A 22 18.33 12.31 2.75
C GLU A 22 17.37 12.34 1.56
N ALA A 23 17.83 11.82 0.41
CA ALA A 23 16.98 11.70 -0.76
C ALA A 23 15.85 10.71 -0.50
N GLY A 24 16.09 9.71 0.35
CA GLY A 24 15.08 8.74 0.71
C GLY A 24 13.92 9.32 1.46
N GLN A 25 14.16 10.33 2.29
CA GLN A 25 13.07 10.97 3.04
C GLN A 25 12.09 11.66 2.11
N LYS A 26 12.61 12.33 1.08
CA LYS A 26 11.75 12.98 0.09
C LYS A 26 10.98 11.95 -0.70
N ARG A 27 11.64 10.87 -1.09
CA ARG A 27 10.98 9.80 -1.84
C ARG A 27 9.91 9.13 -0.98
N TRP A 28 10.22 8.92 0.31
CA TRP A 28 9.25 8.35 1.25
C TRP A 28 7.97 9.19 1.29
N SER A 29 8.12 10.51 1.36
CA SER A 29 6.97 11.41 1.40
C SER A 29 6.12 11.35 0.14
N HIS A 30 6.77 11.31 -1.03
CA HIS A 30 6.05 11.19 -2.28
C HIS A 30 5.28 9.87 -2.36
N ILE A 31 5.94 8.79 -1.98
CA ILE A 31 5.33 7.46 -2.01
C ILE A 31 4.16 7.40 -1.04
N PHE A 32 4.31 7.98 0.14
CA PHE A 32 3.24 8.05 1.13
C PHE A 32 2.00 8.73 0.56
N LYS A 33 2.19 9.89 -0.07
CA LYS A 33 1.07 10.64 -0.64
C LYS A 33 0.40 9.88 -1.76
N ILE A 34 1.18 9.21 -2.59
CA ILE A 34 0.64 8.42 -3.69
C ILE A 34 -0.19 7.26 -3.14
N CYS A 35 0.34 6.54 -2.17
CA CYS A 35 -0.39 5.42 -1.58
C CYS A 35 -1.70 5.88 -0.96
N LYS A 36 -1.70 7.03 -0.32
CA LYS A 36 -2.92 7.55 0.32
C LYS A 36 -4.02 7.90 -0.66
N LYS A 37 -3.70 8.10 -1.93
CA LYS A 37 -4.73 8.35 -2.94
C LYS A 37 -5.56 7.12 -3.24
N TYR A 38 -4.98 5.94 -3.03
CA TYR A 38 -5.59 4.68 -3.43
C TYR A 38 -5.96 3.79 -2.26
N LEU A 39 -5.24 3.92 -1.15
CA LEU A 39 -5.31 2.98 -0.04
C LEU A 39 -5.44 3.71 1.28
N SER A 40 -5.77 2.95 2.31
CA SER A 40 -5.86 3.46 3.68
C SER A 40 -4.54 3.20 4.40
N HIS A 41 -4.05 4.21 5.09
CA HIS A 41 -2.81 4.09 5.86
C HIS A 41 -3.09 3.35 7.16
N ILE A 42 -2.30 2.31 7.44
CA ILE A 42 -2.42 1.54 8.67
C ILE A 42 -1.43 2.02 9.71
N GLN A 43 -0.16 1.92 9.38
CA GLN A 43 0.91 2.40 10.25
C GLN A 43 2.18 2.51 9.43
N ASN A 44 3.06 3.44 9.82
CA ASN A 44 4.35 3.61 9.15
C ASN A 44 4.21 3.52 7.64
N SER A 45 4.77 2.48 7.06
CA SER A 45 4.81 2.26 5.63
C SER A 45 3.87 1.13 5.20
N VAL A 46 2.79 0.93 5.94
CA VAL A 46 1.82 -0.13 5.65
C VAL A 46 0.49 0.49 5.25
N PHE A 47 -0.01 0.07 4.10
CA PHE A 47 -1.28 0.52 3.56
C PHE A 47 -2.13 -0.69 3.18
N GLU A 48 -3.44 -0.52 3.20
CA GLU A 48 -4.35 -1.57 2.78
C GLU A 48 -5.56 -0.97 2.12
N GLY A 49 -6.26 -1.78 1.36
CA GLY A 49 -7.51 -1.34 0.79
C GLY A 49 -7.94 -2.18 -0.39
N GLU A 50 -9.15 -1.91 -0.81
CA GLU A 50 -9.74 -2.54 -1.98
C GLU A 50 -9.37 -1.72 -3.21
N ILE A 51 -8.93 -2.38 -4.26
CA ILE A 51 -8.43 -1.68 -5.43
C ILE A 51 -8.67 -2.55 -6.67
N SER A 52 -9.00 -1.90 -7.77
CA SER A 52 -9.13 -2.60 -9.03
C SER A 52 -7.76 -2.83 -9.65
N LYS A 53 -7.70 -3.77 -10.59
CA LYS A 53 -6.45 -4.03 -11.27
C LYS A 53 -5.90 -2.81 -12.02
N PRO A 54 -6.73 -2.06 -12.77
CA PRO A 54 -6.23 -0.83 -13.42
C PRO A 54 -5.70 0.19 -12.41
N GLN A 55 -6.39 0.32 -11.26
CA GLN A 55 -5.93 1.25 -10.23
C GLN A 55 -4.60 0.82 -9.62
N LEU A 56 -4.43 -0.48 -9.42
CA LEU A 56 -3.17 -1.00 -8.90
C LEU A 56 -2.03 -0.72 -9.86
N MET A 57 -2.29 -0.89 -11.16
CA MET A 57 -1.29 -0.59 -12.18
C MET A 57 -0.94 0.89 -12.20
N GLN A 58 -1.96 1.75 -12.03
CA GLN A 58 -1.74 3.18 -12.00
C GLN A 58 -0.95 3.59 -10.77
N LEU A 59 -1.28 3.00 -9.63
CA LEU A 59 -0.53 3.22 -8.39
C LEU A 59 0.95 2.87 -8.58
N LYS A 60 1.21 1.71 -9.14
CA LYS A 60 2.58 1.27 -9.39
C LYS A 60 3.31 2.24 -10.30
N LYS A 61 2.62 2.69 -11.34
CA LYS A 61 3.20 3.62 -12.31
C LYS A 61 3.57 4.95 -11.66
N GLU A 62 2.70 5.46 -10.79
CA GLU A 62 2.96 6.72 -10.11
C GLU A 62 4.11 6.62 -9.13
N MET A 63 4.29 5.45 -8.51
CA MET A 63 5.37 5.25 -7.55
C MET A 63 6.74 5.09 -8.22
N GLN A 64 6.74 4.59 -9.44
CA GLN A 64 7.96 4.20 -10.14
C GLN A 64 9.07 5.26 -10.11
N PRO A 65 8.78 6.54 -10.39
CA PRO A 65 9.84 7.56 -10.41
C PRO A 65 10.51 7.79 -9.07
N TYR A 66 9.88 7.36 -7.99
CA TYR A 66 10.39 7.61 -6.64
C TYR A 66 11.01 6.39 -5.99
N ILE A 67 11.07 5.28 -6.71
CA ILE A 67 11.62 4.03 -6.20
C ILE A 67 13.05 3.85 -6.69
N ASN A 68 13.94 3.52 -5.77
CA ASN A 68 15.29 3.08 -6.12
C ASN A 68 15.29 1.57 -6.01
N GLU A 69 15.35 0.88 -7.14
CA GLU A 69 15.18 -0.57 -7.18
C GLU A 69 16.27 -1.33 -6.45
N GLU A 70 17.41 -0.70 -6.25
CA GLU A 70 18.51 -1.35 -5.56
C GLU A 70 18.48 -1.18 -4.04
N LEU A 71 17.84 -0.11 -3.58
CA LEU A 71 17.87 0.25 -2.16
C LEU A 71 16.53 0.09 -1.46
N ASP A 72 15.45 0.13 -2.22
CA ASP A 72 14.10 0.15 -1.65
C ASP A 72 13.41 -1.19 -1.84
N SER A 73 12.46 -1.47 -0.95
CA SER A 73 11.66 -2.68 -1.03
C SER A 73 10.19 -2.29 -0.99
N ILE A 74 9.40 -2.87 -1.90
CA ILE A 74 7.95 -2.69 -1.89
C ILE A 74 7.33 -4.05 -2.08
N ILE A 75 6.45 -4.43 -1.16
CA ILE A 75 5.81 -5.73 -1.20
C ILE A 75 4.30 -5.51 -1.23
N VAL A 76 3.63 -6.19 -2.14
CA VAL A 76 2.18 -6.13 -2.24
C VAL A 76 1.62 -7.53 -2.03
N PHE A 77 0.83 -7.67 -0.97
CA PHE A 77 0.11 -8.90 -0.70
C PHE A 77 -1.30 -8.74 -1.26
N LYS A 78 -1.76 -9.71 -2.02
CA LYS A 78 -3.05 -9.63 -2.68
C LYS A 78 -3.99 -10.73 -2.18
N SER A 79 -5.25 -10.35 -2.03
CA SER A 79 -6.30 -11.30 -1.71
C SER A 79 -7.53 -10.93 -2.51
N ARG A 80 -8.37 -11.91 -2.80
CA ARG A 80 -9.62 -11.62 -3.51
C ARG A 80 -10.55 -10.76 -2.67
N GLN A 81 -10.56 -10.99 -1.35
CA GLN A 81 -11.48 -10.31 -0.45
C GLN A 81 -10.77 -10.03 0.86
N GLU A 82 -11.15 -8.93 1.48
CA GLU A 82 -10.59 -8.54 2.77
C GLU A 82 -10.73 -9.63 3.82
N LYS A 83 -11.86 -10.31 3.83
CA LYS A 83 -12.13 -11.33 4.85
C LYS A 83 -11.14 -12.50 4.81
N TRP A 84 -10.37 -12.62 3.74
CA TRP A 84 -9.36 -13.67 3.63
C TRP A 84 -8.00 -13.21 4.13
N LEU A 85 -7.90 -11.96 4.59
CA LEU A 85 -6.70 -11.43 5.23
C LEU A 85 -7.01 -11.19 6.69
N ASP A 86 -6.42 -12.01 7.53
CA ASP A 86 -6.61 -11.88 8.97
C ASP A 86 -5.55 -10.94 9.52
N LYS A 87 -6.00 -9.89 10.17
CA LYS A 87 -5.12 -8.85 10.66
C LYS A 87 -5.29 -8.69 12.17
N GLU A 88 -4.19 -8.77 12.88
CA GLU A 88 -4.18 -8.61 14.33
C GLU A 88 -3.18 -7.53 14.72
N PHE A 89 -3.55 -6.74 15.69
CA PHE A 89 -2.64 -5.77 16.30
C PHE A 89 -2.24 -6.34 17.66
N TRP A 90 -0.99 -6.77 17.76
CA TRP A 90 -0.49 -7.42 18.98
C TRP A 90 -0.07 -6.40 20.04
N ALA A 91 -0.09 -5.14 19.70
CA ALA A 91 0.21 -4.05 20.61
C ALA A 91 -0.78 -2.94 20.28
N LYS A 92 -0.38 -1.72 20.46
CA LYS A 92 -1.25 -0.59 20.21
C LYS A 92 -1.65 -0.49 18.74
N GLU A 93 -2.94 -0.29 18.50
CA GLU A 93 -3.42 0.02 17.16
C GLU A 93 -3.05 1.47 16.85
N ASP A 94 -2.60 1.72 15.62
CA ASP A 94 -2.18 3.06 15.22
C ASP A 94 -3.37 4.01 15.18
N ASP A 95 -3.27 5.12 15.89
CA ASP A 95 -4.34 6.10 15.99
C ASP A 95 -4.72 6.69 14.64
N LYS A 96 -3.76 6.73 13.73
CA LYS A 96 -4.02 7.31 12.42
C LYS A 96 -4.98 6.49 11.60
N THR A 97 -5.16 5.27 11.98
CA THR A 97 -6.04 4.39 11.25
C THR A 97 -7.40 4.28 11.91
N SER A 98 -7.45 4.59 13.24
CA SER A 98 -8.73 4.56 13.92
C SER A 98 -9.49 5.86 13.61
N PHE A 99 -8.81 6.11 13.77
CA PHE A 99 -9.22 7.24 13.80
C PHE A 99 -9.64 7.66 14.36
N MET A 100 -9.13 7.51 14.93
CA MET A 100 -9.15 7.85 15.59
C MET A 100 -9.07 8.02 16.26
N LEU A 101 -8.74 7.47 16.72
CA LEU A 101 -8.55 7.43 17.14
C LEU A 101 -8.48 7.59 17.09
#